data_74f56dcb7bd6e050ae30490632c79904
#
_entry.id   74f56dcb7bd6e050ae30490632c79904
#
_cell.length_a   1.000
_cell.length_b   1.000
_cell.length_c   1.000
_cell.angle_alpha   90.00
_cell.angle_beta   90.00
_cell.angle_gamma   90.00
#
_symmetry.space_group_name_H-M   'P 1'
#
loop_
_entity.id
_entity.type
_entity.pdbx_description
1 polymer ?
#
loop_
_entity_poly.entity_id
_entity_poly.type
_entity_poly.pdbx_seq_one_letter_code
_entity_poly.pdbx_strand_id
1 'polypeptide(L)'
;MEGSGHAVAVRTALHLLVSSALFAGLCWVCGLLWGSWQTWLTLLGMYWFAYAVVWLLRYLHWRSELRRIRERLGLAQPETSGEIWSLRPIRGYLALAAVVELAVPPVLRLLEQSSDIPVLTGLLYPYVLLPFFCLVTGWSVGRRQGVALLYPVACGLLTVPHVFLLYHESALFQAWVAAGFALGGILAGALVRQGKEHAREKT
;
A
#
# COMPACT_ATOMS: atom_id res chain seq x y z
N MET A 1 -4.00 -24.98 18.45
CA MET A 1 -4.93 -24.05 17.74
C MET A 1 -4.25 -23.24 16.62
N GLU A 2 -3.08 -23.66 16.14
CA GLU A 2 -2.33 -22.99 15.05
C GLU A 2 -2.85 -23.25 13.63
N GLY A 3 -3.68 -24.28 13.44
CA GLY A 3 -4.19 -24.67 12.11
C GLY A 3 -5.20 -23.71 11.47
N SER A 4 -5.89 -22.87 12.25
CA SER A 4 -6.96 -22.02 11.70
C SER A 4 -6.46 -20.78 10.95
N GLY A 5 -5.38 -20.17 11.41
CA GLY A 5 -4.80 -18.97 10.77
C GLY A 5 -4.15 -19.29 9.42
N HIS A 6 -3.45 -20.41 9.35
CA HIS A 6 -2.81 -20.86 8.10
C HIS A 6 -3.85 -21.24 7.03
N ALA A 7 -4.93 -21.90 7.42
CA ALA A 7 -6.02 -22.26 6.51
C ALA A 7 -6.74 -21.02 5.94
N VAL A 8 -6.95 -19.98 6.74
CA VAL A 8 -7.54 -18.71 6.27
C VAL A 8 -6.60 -18.01 5.30
N ALA A 9 -5.30 -17.93 5.61
CA ALA A 9 -4.31 -17.31 4.71
C ALA A 9 -4.24 -18.04 3.36
N VAL A 10 -4.20 -19.37 3.36
CA VAL A 10 -4.19 -20.19 2.13
C VAL A 10 -5.46 -19.99 1.30
N ARG A 11 -6.64 -19.98 1.93
CA ARG A 11 -7.91 -19.72 1.23
C ARG A 11 -7.94 -18.32 0.61
N THR A 12 -7.45 -17.31 1.31
CA THR A 12 -7.38 -15.93 0.79
C THR A 12 -6.41 -15.81 -0.38
N ALA A 13 -5.24 -16.46 -0.29
CA ALA A 13 -4.27 -16.50 -1.37
C ALA A 13 -4.83 -17.23 -2.60
N LEU A 14 -5.48 -18.36 -2.41
CA LEU A 14 -6.12 -19.12 -3.50
C LEU A 14 -7.23 -18.29 -4.18
N HIS A 15 -8.05 -17.61 -3.38
CA HIS A 15 -9.09 -16.72 -3.91
C HIS A 15 -8.49 -15.57 -4.73
N LEU A 16 -7.41 -14.94 -4.25
CA LEU A 16 -6.71 -13.89 -4.99
C LEU A 16 -6.15 -14.41 -6.32
N LEU A 17 -5.53 -15.57 -6.33
CA LEU A 17 -5.00 -16.19 -7.56
C LEU A 17 -6.10 -16.49 -8.58
N VAL A 18 -7.16 -17.16 -8.14
CA VAL A 18 -8.29 -17.51 -9.03
C VAL A 18 -8.98 -16.25 -9.57
N SER A 19 -9.25 -15.27 -8.72
CA SER A 19 -9.91 -14.04 -9.15
C SER A 19 -9.02 -13.18 -10.05
N SER A 20 -7.68 -13.18 -9.84
CA SER A 20 -6.73 -12.53 -10.75
C SER A 20 -6.66 -13.20 -12.11
N ALA A 21 -6.71 -14.53 -12.15
CA ALA A 21 -6.75 -15.28 -13.41
C ALA A 21 -8.04 -15.02 -14.19
N LEU A 22 -9.19 -14.99 -13.51
CA LEU A 22 -10.48 -14.65 -14.13
C LEU A 22 -10.50 -13.20 -14.65
N PHE A 23 -9.97 -12.26 -13.89
CA PHE A 23 -9.86 -10.86 -14.32
C PHE A 23 -8.96 -10.73 -15.55
N ALA A 24 -7.79 -11.38 -15.55
CA ALA A 24 -6.89 -11.42 -16.70
C ALA A 24 -7.55 -12.04 -17.92
N GLY A 25 -8.29 -13.14 -17.74
CA GLY A 25 -9.06 -13.78 -18.82
C GLY A 25 -10.13 -12.89 -19.39
N LEU A 26 -10.86 -12.16 -18.54
CA LEU A 26 -11.85 -11.19 -18.98
C LEU A 26 -11.23 -10.05 -19.78
N CYS A 27 -10.12 -9.47 -19.28
CA CYS A 27 -9.39 -8.44 -19.99
C CYS A 27 -8.87 -8.91 -21.36
N TRP A 28 -8.44 -10.19 -21.44
CA TRP A 28 -8.03 -10.82 -22.70
C TRP A 28 -9.19 -10.87 -23.69
N VAL A 29 -10.34 -11.40 -23.28
CA VAL A 29 -11.54 -11.51 -24.12
C VAL A 29 -12.03 -10.14 -24.58
N CYS A 30 -11.95 -9.12 -23.71
CA CYS A 30 -12.34 -7.75 -24.06
C CYS A 30 -11.33 -7.02 -24.96
N GLY A 31 -10.22 -7.65 -25.35
CA GLY A 31 -9.20 -7.03 -26.19
C GLY A 31 -8.36 -5.95 -25.51
N LEU A 32 -8.56 -5.71 -24.21
CA LEU A 32 -7.83 -4.69 -23.45
C LEU A 32 -6.33 -4.97 -23.34
N LEU A 33 -5.93 -6.20 -23.64
CA LEU A 33 -4.57 -6.70 -23.48
C LEU A 33 -3.80 -6.84 -24.80
N TRP A 34 -4.42 -6.46 -25.92
CA TRP A 34 -3.76 -6.47 -27.23
C TRP A 34 -2.87 -5.25 -27.43
N GLY A 35 -2.79 -4.39 -26.42
CA GLY A 35 -1.88 -3.25 -26.36
C GLY A 35 -0.51 -3.59 -25.79
N SER A 36 0.08 -2.64 -25.07
CA SER A 36 1.38 -2.80 -24.45
C SER A 36 1.32 -3.62 -23.15
N TRP A 37 2.44 -4.30 -22.81
CA TRP A 37 2.59 -4.99 -21.52
C TRP A 37 2.39 -4.05 -20.30
N GLN A 38 2.60 -2.74 -20.50
CA GLN A 38 2.36 -1.69 -19.50
C GLN A 38 0.87 -1.59 -19.14
N THR A 39 -0.04 -1.73 -20.11
CA THR A 39 -1.49 -1.77 -19.89
C THR A 39 -1.87 -2.96 -19.00
N TRP A 40 -1.24 -4.12 -19.22
CA TRP A 40 -1.41 -5.30 -18.39
C TRP A 40 -1.05 -5.02 -16.93
N LEU A 41 0.14 -4.50 -16.70
CA LEU A 41 0.62 -4.21 -15.34
C LEU A 41 -0.25 -3.16 -14.64
N THR A 42 -0.71 -2.15 -15.38
CA THR A 42 -1.58 -1.12 -14.83
C THR A 42 -2.93 -1.69 -14.41
N LEU A 43 -3.58 -2.47 -15.28
CA LEU A 43 -4.88 -3.07 -14.99
C LEU A 43 -4.79 -4.07 -13.84
N LEU A 44 -3.77 -4.92 -13.84
CA LEU A 44 -3.54 -5.89 -12.77
C LEU A 44 -3.20 -5.20 -11.44
N GLY A 45 -2.40 -4.15 -11.48
CA GLY A 45 -2.07 -3.33 -10.31
C GLY A 45 -3.30 -2.64 -9.73
N MET A 46 -4.16 -2.04 -10.56
CA MET A 46 -5.43 -1.46 -10.14
C MET A 46 -6.36 -2.52 -9.51
N TYR A 47 -6.42 -3.70 -10.11
CA TYR A 47 -7.21 -4.81 -9.57
C TYR A 47 -6.71 -5.25 -8.20
N TRP A 48 -5.41 -5.46 -8.03
CA TRP A 48 -4.81 -5.85 -6.75
C TRP A 48 -4.96 -4.77 -5.69
N PHE A 49 -4.86 -3.50 -6.08
CA PHE A 49 -5.13 -2.39 -5.18
C PHE A 49 -6.57 -2.39 -4.69
N ALA A 50 -7.54 -2.51 -5.60
CA ALA A 50 -8.96 -2.61 -5.25
C ALA A 50 -9.23 -3.81 -4.33
N TYR A 51 -8.64 -4.97 -4.64
CA TYR A 51 -8.74 -6.16 -3.80
C TYR A 51 -8.17 -5.92 -2.39
N ALA A 52 -7.00 -5.30 -2.29
CA ALA A 52 -6.36 -4.97 -1.01
C ALA A 52 -7.21 -3.99 -0.18
N VAL A 53 -7.82 -2.99 -0.82
CA VAL A 53 -8.73 -2.04 -0.16
C VAL A 53 -9.97 -2.76 0.37
N VAL A 54 -10.62 -3.61 -0.43
CA VAL A 54 -11.79 -4.39 0.00
C VAL A 54 -11.42 -5.32 1.17
N TRP A 55 -10.28 -6.01 1.06
CA TRP A 55 -9.81 -6.89 2.14
C TRP A 55 -9.51 -6.12 3.42
N LEU A 56 -8.89 -4.94 3.31
CA LEU A 56 -8.61 -4.06 4.43
C LEU A 56 -9.90 -3.54 5.10
N LEU A 57 -10.88 -3.08 4.30
CA LEU A 57 -12.17 -2.63 4.82
C LEU A 57 -12.88 -3.77 5.58
N ARG A 58 -12.84 -4.99 5.04
CA ARG A 58 -13.38 -6.18 5.68
C ARG A 58 -12.65 -6.52 6.98
N TYR A 59 -11.32 -6.42 6.98
CA TYR A 59 -10.49 -6.63 8.17
C TYR A 59 -10.80 -5.59 9.27
N LEU A 60 -10.92 -4.32 8.90
CA LEU A 60 -11.25 -3.25 9.83
C LEU A 60 -12.66 -3.40 10.40
N HIS A 61 -13.62 -3.78 9.56
CA HIS A 61 -14.98 -4.07 9.99
C HIS A 61 -15.00 -5.21 11.02
N TRP A 62 -14.34 -6.32 10.71
CA TRP A 62 -14.24 -7.47 11.63
C TRP A 62 -13.53 -7.12 12.95
N ARG A 63 -12.48 -6.32 12.86
CA ARG A 63 -11.76 -5.82 14.04
C ARG A 63 -12.65 -4.91 14.91
N SER A 64 -13.51 -4.11 14.31
CA SER A 64 -14.47 -3.26 15.03
C SER A 64 -15.55 -4.08 15.76
N GLU A 65 -16.00 -5.17 15.15
CA GLU A 65 -16.96 -6.08 15.77
C GLU A 65 -16.36 -6.84 16.96
N LEU A 66 -15.13 -7.36 16.80
CA LEU A 66 -14.40 -8.00 17.90
C LEU A 66 -14.21 -7.04 19.08
N ARG A 67 -13.95 -5.75 18.81
CA ARG A 67 -13.86 -4.73 19.85
C ARG A 67 -15.18 -4.58 20.59
N ARG A 68 -16.31 -4.48 19.89
CA ARG A 68 -17.65 -4.39 20.49
C ARG A 68 -18.00 -5.62 21.34
N ILE A 69 -17.62 -6.81 20.89
CA ILE A 69 -17.84 -8.06 21.64
C ILE A 69 -17.00 -8.05 22.93
N ARG A 70 -15.73 -7.65 22.87
CA ARG A 70 -14.85 -7.54 24.04
C ARG A 70 -15.36 -6.50 25.05
N GLU A 71 -15.82 -5.36 24.58
CA GLU A 71 -16.45 -4.33 25.43
C GLU A 71 -17.68 -4.87 26.17
N ARG A 72 -18.53 -5.64 25.48
CA ARG A 72 -19.71 -6.28 26.11
C ARG A 72 -19.35 -7.36 27.12
N LEU A 73 -18.23 -8.04 26.95
CA LEU A 73 -17.73 -9.07 27.86
C LEU A 73 -16.89 -8.49 29.00
N GLY A 74 -16.71 -7.17 29.10
CA GLY A 74 -15.89 -6.54 30.13
C GLY A 74 -14.40 -6.89 30.08
N LEU A 75 -13.91 -7.44 28.95
CA LEU A 75 -12.52 -7.82 28.78
C LEU A 75 -11.67 -6.56 28.50
N ALA A 76 -10.50 -6.47 29.17
CA ALA A 76 -9.55 -5.39 28.96
C ALA A 76 -9.22 -5.23 27.47
N GLN A 77 -9.29 -4.00 26.97
CA GLN A 77 -8.87 -3.72 25.60
C GLN A 77 -7.36 -3.87 25.50
N PRO A 78 -6.83 -4.55 24.47
CA PRO A 78 -5.40 -4.50 24.23
C PRO A 78 -4.99 -3.03 23.98
N GLU A 79 -4.00 -2.55 24.70
CA GLU A 79 -3.50 -1.16 24.64
C GLU A 79 -3.02 -0.69 23.24
N THR A 80 -3.07 -1.53 22.26
CA THR A 80 -2.61 -1.31 20.88
C THR A 80 -3.64 -0.68 19.94
N SER A 81 -4.61 0.05 20.48
CA SER A 81 -5.46 0.90 19.63
C SER A 81 -4.79 2.25 19.36
N GLY A 82 -3.61 2.21 18.72
CA GLY A 82 -3.10 3.42 18.06
C GLY A 82 -4.20 3.93 17.13
N GLU A 83 -4.58 5.17 17.29
CA GLU A 83 -5.57 5.81 16.43
C GLU A 83 -5.14 5.63 14.96
N ILE A 84 -5.92 4.88 14.19
CA ILE A 84 -5.65 4.55 12.78
C ILE A 84 -5.43 5.82 11.94
N TRP A 85 -5.99 6.94 12.40
CA TRP A 85 -5.94 8.27 11.78
C TRP A 85 -5.08 9.28 12.56
N SER A 86 -4.24 8.84 13.49
CA SER A 86 -3.40 9.76 14.26
C SER A 86 -2.22 10.28 13.44
N LEU A 87 -2.11 11.61 13.35
CA LEU A 87 -1.01 12.30 12.68
C LEU A 87 0.29 12.31 13.50
N ARG A 88 0.17 12.39 14.85
CA ARG A 88 1.33 12.59 15.72
C ARG A 88 2.45 11.57 15.51
N PRO A 89 2.15 10.25 15.51
CA PRO A 89 3.20 9.25 15.41
C PRO A 89 3.77 9.11 13.99
N ILE A 90 3.07 9.54 12.94
CA ILE A 90 3.51 9.40 11.53
C ILE A 90 4.09 10.68 10.92
N ARG A 91 4.05 11.81 11.66
CA ARG A 91 4.45 13.12 11.12
C ARG A 91 5.86 13.14 10.50
N GLY A 92 6.82 12.45 11.11
CA GLY A 92 8.19 12.36 10.58
C GLY A 92 8.25 11.60 9.25
N TYR A 93 7.47 10.52 9.13
CA TYR A 93 7.35 9.76 7.88
C TYR A 93 6.61 10.54 6.80
N LEU A 94 5.58 11.33 7.18
CA LEU A 94 4.88 12.22 6.24
C LEU A 94 5.79 13.34 5.74
N ALA A 95 6.58 13.95 6.63
CA ALA A 95 7.55 14.97 6.23
C ALA A 95 8.61 14.37 5.27
N LEU A 96 9.11 13.17 5.56
CA LEU A 96 10.04 12.47 4.68
C LEU A 96 9.38 12.13 3.33
N ALA A 97 8.15 11.65 3.33
CA ALA A 97 7.39 11.37 2.10
C ALA A 97 7.19 12.65 1.28
N ALA A 98 6.79 13.75 1.92
CA ALA A 98 6.63 15.03 1.26
C ALA A 98 7.95 15.51 0.60
N VAL A 99 9.08 15.41 1.30
CA VAL A 99 10.38 15.76 0.73
C VAL A 99 10.73 14.87 -0.45
N VAL A 100 10.60 13.56 -0.32
CA VAL A 100 10.96 12.62 -1.40
C VAL A 100 10.03 12.75 -2.59
N GLU A 101 8.73 12.79 -2.39
CA GLU A 101 7.75 12.82 -3.47
C GLU A 101 7.67 14.18 -4.19
N LEU A 102 7.95 15.27 -3.50
CA LEU A 102 7.89 16.62 -4.09
C LEU A 102 9.25 17.12 -4.59
N ALA A 103 10.37 16.76 -3.94
CA ALA A 103 11.69 17.27 -4.29
C ALA A 103 12.46 16.35 -5.25
N VAL A 104 12.35 15.03 -5.13
CA VAL A 104 13.14 14.11 -5.97
C VAL A 104 12.78 14.19 -7.45
N PRO A 105 11.51 14.19 -7.89
CA PRO A 105 11.19 14.28 -9.32
C PRO A 105 11.71 15.52 -10.01
N PRO A 106 11.56 16.76 -9.47
CA PRO A 106 12.14 17.94 -10.09
C PRO A 106 13.66 17.89 -10.15
N VAL A 107 14.33 17.39 -9.10
CA VAL A 107 15.79 17.25 -9.10
C VAL A 107 16.26 16.28 -10.18
N LEU A 108 15.60 15.11 -10.30
CA LEU A 108 15.92 14.16 -11.38
C LEU A 108 15.68 14.80 -12.77
N ARG A 109 14.63 15.58 -12.92
CA ARG A 109 14.34 16.30 -14.17
C ARG A 109 15.43 17.31 -14.52
N LEU A 110 15.99 18.02 -13.52
CA LEU A 110 17.11 18.93 -13.74
C LEU A 110 18.38 18.18 -14.18
N LEU A 111 18.62 16.99 -13.66
CA LEU A 111 19.76 16.15 -14.05
C LEU A 111 19.62 15.61 -15.49
N GLU A 112 18.39 15.45 -15.99
CA GLU A 112 18.09 14.94 -17.32
C GLU A 112 17.91 16.03 -18.38
N GLN A 113 18.14 17.31 -18.05
CA GLN A 113 17.87 18.45 -18.94
C GLN A 113 18.57 18.37 -20.29
N SER A 114 19.70 17.66 -20.36
CA SER A 114 20.49 17.44 -21.58
C SER A 114 20.21 16.09 -22.28
N SER A 115 19.29 15.29 -21.76
CA SER A 115 19.00 13.95 -22.28
C SER A 115 17.72 13.96 -23.13
N ASP A 116 17.78 13.40 -24.34
CA ASP A 116 16.62 13.26 -25.22
C ASP A 116 15.56 12.30 -24.67
N ILE A 117 15.97 11.36 -23.82
CA ILE A 117 15.08 10.38 -23.20
C ILE A 117 15.15 10.53 -21.68
N PRO A 118 14.05 10.90 -21.01
CA PRO A 118 14.01 11.07 -19.55
C PRO A 118 13.88 9.70 -18.84
N VAL A 119 14.98 8.97 -18.72
CA VAL A 119 14.99 7.62 -18.11
C VAL A 119 14.81 7.68 -16.59
N LEU A 120 15.44 8.65 -15.91
CA LEU A 120 15.39 8.77 -14.46
C LEU A 120 13.98 9.17 -13.98
N THR A 121 13.41 10.21 -14.61
CA THR A 121 12.08 10.70 -14.26
C THR A 121 10.96 9.87 -14.88
N GLY A 122 11.13 9.37 -16.12
CA GLY A 122 10.09 8.64 -16.84
C GLY A 122 9.99 7.15 -16.48
N LEU A 123 11.10 6.54 -16.08
CA LEU A 123 11.14 5.09 -15.80
C LEU A 123 11.57 4.78 -14.36
N LEU A 124 12.75 5.25 -13.95
CA LEU A 124 13.36 4.86 -12.68
C LEU A 124 12.54 5.35 -11.48
N TYR A 125 12.15 6.62 -11.49
CA TYR A 125 11.41 7.19 -10.36
C TYR A 125 10.03 6.55 -10.17
N PRO A 126 9.11 6.55 -11.17
CA PRO A 126 7.73 6.08 -10.95
C PRO A 126 7.62 4.57 -10.75
N TYR A 127 8.52 3.78 -11.35
CA TYR A 127 8.40 2.32 -11.31
C TYR A 127 9.32 1.63 -10.30
N VAL A 128 10.37 2.30 -9.83
CA VAL A 128 11.34 1.70 -8.90
C VAL A 128 11.44 2.51 -7.61
N LEU A 129 11.83 3.79 -7.69
CA LEU A 129 12.13 4.58 -6.50
C LEU A 129 10.88 4.84 -5.66
N LEU A 130 9.80 5.30 -6.27
CA LEU A 130 8.55 5.64 -5.59
C LEU A 130 7.91 4.40 -4.92
N PRO A 131 7.69 3.25 -5.60
CA PRO A 131 7.14 2.06 -4.97
C PRO A 131 8.03 1.51 -3.86
N PHE A 132 9.34 1.46 -4.08
CA PHE A 132 10.29 0.97 -3.08
C PHE A 132 10.31 1.86 -1.84
N PHE A 133 10.36 3.17 -2.01
CA PHE A 133 10.30 4.13 -0.93
C PHE A 133 9.02 3.99 -0.11
N CYS A 134 7.85 3.96 -0.77
CA CYS A 134 6.54 3.80 -0.12
C CYS A 134 6.42 2.47 0.63
N LEU A 135 6.96 1.38 0.08
CA LEU A 135 6.98 0.08 0.72
C LEU A 135 7.83 0.08 2.00
N VAL A 136 9.06 0.60 1.95
CA VAL A 136 10.00 0.60 3.08
C VAL A 136 9.52 1.51 4.21
N THR A 137 9.03 2.70 3.85
CA THR A 137 8.49 3.64 4.85
C THR A 137 7.19 3.13 5.44
N GLY A 138 6.29 2.57 4.62
CA GLY A 138 5.08 1.89 5.07
C GLY A 138 5.38 0.73 6.03
N TRP A 139 6.38 -0.12 5.70
CA TRP A 139 6.85 -1.18 6.59
C TRP A 139 7.33 -0.63 7.94
N SER A 140 8.10 0.46 7.92
CA SER A 140 8.60 1.08 9.15
C SER A 140 7.47 1.64 10.01
N VAL A 141 6.48 2.27 9.39
CA VAL A 141 5.25 2.75 10.06
C VAL A 141 4.47 1.58 10.65
N GLY A 142 4.23 0.53 9.86
CA GLY A 142 3.49 -0.67 10.28
C GLY A 142 4.13 -1.38 11.46
N ARG A 143 5.45 -1.51 11.48
CA ARG A 143 6.18 -2.12 12.61
C ARG A 143 6.10 -1.31 13.89
N ARG A 144 6.07 0.02 13.80
CA ARG A 144 6.07 0.89 15.00
C ARG A 144 4.68 1.14 15.53
N GLN A 145 3.69 1.31 14.67
CA GLN A 145 2.37 1.80 15.04
C GLN A 145 1.23 0.82 14.75
N GLY A 146 1.51 -0.23 13.98
CA GLY A 146 0.47 -1.09 13.46
C GLY A 146 -0.20 -0.48 12.23
N VAL A 147 -1.51 -0.69 12.07
CA VAL A 147 -2.24 -0.23 10.88
C VAL A 147 -2.54 1.27 10.98
N ALA A 148 -1.84 2.09 10.19
CA ALA A 148 -2.00 3.54 10.10
C ALA A 148 -2.44 3.93 8.67
N LEU A 149 -3.76 4.03 8.43
CA LEU A 149 -4.33 4.26 7.09
C LEU A 149 -4.10 5.67 6.55
N LEU A 150 -3.86 6.63 7.42
CA LEU A 150 -3.59 7.99 7.01
C LEU A 150 -2.31 8.09 6.16
N TYR A 151 -1.32 7.22 6.41
CA TYR A 151 -0.04 7.27 5.71
C TYR A 151 -0.15 6.90 4.22
N PRO A 152 -0.78 5.78 3.80
CA PRO A 152 -0.98 5.47 2.39
C PRO A 152 -1.79 6.52 1.63
N VAL A 153 -2.84 7.05 2.27
CA VAL A 153 -3.65 8.12 1.67
C VAL A 153 -2.81 9.37 1.44
N ALA A 154 -1.97 9.73 2.41
CA ALA A 154 -1.10 10.89 2.28
C ALA A 154 -0.03 10.68 1.18
N CYS A 155 0.59 9.50 1.06
CA CYS A 155 1.52 9.20 -0.04
C CYS A 155 0.83 9.36 -1.39
N GLY A 156 -0.38 8.78 -1.57
CA GLY A 156 -1.12 8.96 -2.82
C GLY A 156 -1.45 10.42 -3.13
N LEU A 157 -1.82 11.21 -2.13
CA LEU A 157 -2.12 12.63 -2.30
C LEU A 157 -0.86 13.46 -2.59
N LEU A 158 0.27 13.14 -1.96
CA LEU A 158 1.55 13.83 -2.20
C LEU A 158 2.10 13.59 -3.60
N THR A 159 1.75 12.46 -4.22
CA THR A 159 2.12 12.15 -5.60
C THR A 159 1.40 13.07 -6.62
N VAL A 160 0.18 13.53 -6.32
CA VAL A 160 -0.64 14.30 -7.27
C VAL A 160 0.04 15.59 -7.75
N PRO A 161 0.63 16.46 -6.90
CA PRO A 161 1.24 17.70 -7.35
C PRO A 161 2.34 17.50 -8.40
N HIS A 162 3.24 16.54 -8.20
CA HIS A 162 4.34 16.34 -9.14
C HIS A 162 3.87 15.70 -10.46
N VAL A 163 2.78 14.92 -10.43
CA VAL A 163 2.15 14.39 -11.65
C VAL A 163 1.70 15.53 -12.55
N PHE A 164 1.00 16.53 -12.01
CA PHE A 164 0.55 17.68 -12.80
C PHE A 164 1.67 18.64 -13.20
N LEU A 165 2.75 18.73 -12.42
CA LEU A 165 3.88 19.63 -12.69
C LEU A 165 4.89 19.07 -13.70
N LEU A 166 5.13 17.77 -13.68
CA LEU A 166 6.24 17.13 -14.42
C LEU A 166 5.78 16.09 -15.43
N TYR A 167 4.60 15.51 -15.25
CA TYR A 167 4.05 14.46 -16.10
C TYR A 167 2.74 14.92 -16.74
N HIS A 168 2.06 14.00 -17.39
CA HIS A 168 0.73 14.19 -17.95
C HIS A 168 -0.32 13.54 -17.05
N GLU A 169 -1.60 13.91 -17.19
CA GLU A 169 -2.73 13.35 -16.42
C GLU A 169 -2.78 11.82 -16.44
N SER A 170 -2.32 11.20 -17.54
CA SER A 170 -2.20 9.74 -17.64
C SER A 170 -1.30 9.11 -16.57
N ALA A 171 -0.42 9.90 -15.94
CA ALA A 171 0.48 9.45 -14.88
C ALA A 171 -0.17 9.43 -13.48
N LEU A 172 -1.45 9.79 -13.34
CA LEU A 172 -2.19 9.71 -12.06
C LEU A 172 -2.21 8.31 -11.45
N PHE A 173 -1.98 7.26 -12.25
CA PHE A 173 -1.81 5.91 -11.73
C PHE A 173 -0.67 5.80 -10.69
N GLN A 174 0.33 6.68 -10.74
CA GLN A 174 1.43 6.72 -9.77
C GLN A 174 0.92 6.98 -8.35
N ALA A 175 -0.14 7.77 -8.17
CA ALA A 175 -0.76 8.00 -6.87
C ALA A 175 -1.34 6.71 -6.28
N TRP A 176 -1.94 5.86 -7.11
CA TRP A 176 -2.43 4.54 -6.71
C TRP A 176 -1.29 3.59 -6.39
N VAL A 177 -0.22 3.64 -7.17
CA VAL A 177 1.00 2.86 -6.90
C VAL A 177 1.61 3.25 -5.56
N ALA A 178 1.81 4.54 -5.30
CA ALA A 178 2.35 5.03 -4.03
C ALA A 178 1.49 4.59 -2.85
N ALA A 179 0.17 4.83 -2.90
CA ALA A 179 -0.77 4.42 -1.86
C ALA A 179 -0.78 2.90 -1.65
N GLY A 180 -0.79 2.12 -2.74
CA GLY A 180 -0.81 0.65 -2.68
C GLY A 180 0.44 0.05 -2.07
N PHE A 181 1.62 0.51 -2.45
CA PHE A 181 2.89 0.03 -1.88
C PHE A 181 3.07 0.49 -0.43
N ALA A 182 2.66 1.72 -0.07
CA ALA A 182 2.65 2.17 1.32
C ALA A 182 1.73 1.31 2.19
N LEU A 183 0.54 0.98 1.68
CA LEU A 183 -0.41 0.10 2.36
C LEU A 183 0.14 -1.33 2.53
N GLY A 184 0.70 -1.91 1.46
CA GLY A 184 1.35 -3.22 1.50
C GLY A 184 2.49 -3.27 2.53
N GLY A 185 3.30 -2.22 2.58
CA GLY A 185 4.35 -2.06 3.58
C GLY A 185 3.79 -2.03 5.00
N ILE A 186 2.75 -1.24 5.27
CA ILE A 186 2.12 -1.16 6.59
C ILE A 186 1.56 -2.51 7.02
N LEU A 187 0.86 -3.21 6.15
CA LEU A 187 0.28 -4.51 6.46
C LEU A 187 1.38 -5.53 6.82
N ALA A 188 2.43 -5.59 6.01
CA ALA A 188 3.56 -6.47 6.25
C ALA A 188 4.29 -6.11 7.57
N GLY A 189 4.51 -4.82 7.83
CA GLY A 189 5.11 -4.34 9.09
C GLY A 189 4.27 -4.64 10.32
N ALA A 190 2.96 -4.46 10.23
CA ALA A 190 2.00 -4.74 11.30
C ALA A 190 1.93 -6.25 11.64
N LEU A 191 2.00 -7.12 10.63
CA LEU A 191 2.04 -8.57 10.82
C LEU A 191 3.30 -9.00 11.58
N VAL A 192 4.46 -8.45 11.23
CA VAL A 192 5.72 -8.74 11.95
C VAL A 192 5.65 -8.26 13.39
N ARG A 193 5.02 -7.13 13.66
CA ARG A 193 4.80 -6.64 15.03
C ARG A 193 3.95 -7.61 15.83
N GLN A 194 2.80 -8.02 15.30
CA GLN A 194 1.91 -8.97 15.97
C GLN A 194 2.58 -10.31 16.29
N GLY A 195 3.38 -10.82 15.33
CA GLY A 195 4.14 -12.06 15.57
C GLY A 195 5.13 -11.95 16.75
N LYS A 196 5.77 -10.77 16.91
CA LYS A 196 6.68 -10.53 18.05
C LYS A 196 5.96 -10.38 19.39
N GLU A 197 4.79 -9.76 19.39
CA GLU A 197 3.96 -9.61 20.59
C GLU A 197 3.49 -11.00 21.08
N HIS A 198 3.01 -11.87 20.18
CA HIS A 198 2.63 -13.25 20.50
C HIS A 198 3.79 -14.13 20.99
N ALA A 199 4.99 -13.92 20.47
CA ALA A 199 6.16 -14.67 20.93
C ALA A 199 6.60 -14.24 22.34
N ARG A 200 6.38 -12.99 22.73
CA ARG A 200 6.67 -12.47 24.07
C ARG A 200 5.67 -12.93 25.14
N GLU A 201 4.42 -13.16 24.76
CA GLU A 201 3.39 -13.65 25.68
C GLU A 201 3.58 -15.13 26.04
N LYS A 202 4.37 -15.87 25.26
CA LYS A 202 4.65 -17.30 25.46
C LYS A 202 5.92 -17.58 26.29
N THR A 203 6.70 -16.55 26.62
CA THR A 203 7.95 -16.65 27.42
C THR A 203 7.74 -16.07 28.80
#